data_efe20691fbe93401e6870b31ec384588
#
_entry.id   efe20691fbe93401e6870b31ec384588
#
_cell.length_a   1.000
_cell.length_b   1.000
_cell.length_c   1.000
_cell.angle_alpha   90.00
_cell.angle_beta   90.00
_cell.angle_gamma   90.00
#
_symmetry.space_group_name_H-M   'P 1'
#
loop_
_entity.id
_entity.type
_entity.pdbx_description
1 polymer ?
#
loop_
_entity_poly.entity_id
_entity_poly.type
_entity_poly.pdbx_seq_one_letter_code
_entity_poly.pdbx_strand_id
1 'polypeptide(L)'
;MTHDLVARHATVGEIAASLPGATDVFRRFGLDFCCKGDVALDEAARRRGVDLAEVEGALCALDATADRTAAPAATPALIDHILARYHETHRRELPELIRLARTVEKVHAARADVPRGLADLLQRVTAELEQHMAKEELILFPAMKRGGLPLDAPIACMRHEHDDHGEHLRELEALTNGITLPSGACRTWQALYAGLAKLQDDLMEHIHLENNVLFPRFSRAV
;
A
#
# COMPACT_ATOMS: atom_id res chain seq x y z
N MET A 1 -1.37 -29.67 4.37
CA MET A 1 -1.64 -28.71 5.44
C MET A 1 -1.83 -27.26 4.98
N THR A 2 -1.63 -26.92 3.70
CA THR A 2 -1.83 -25.57 3.13
C THR A 2 -3.27 -25.25 2.71
N HIS A 3 -4.13 -26.25 2.59
CA HIS A 3 -5.54 -26.05 2.19
C HIS A 3 -6.46 -25.42 3.25
N ASP A 4 -6.05 -25.42 4.53
CA ASP A 4 -6.85 -24.83 5.63
C ASP A 4 -6.55 -23.33 5.86
N LEU A 5 -5.50 -22.77 5.26
CA LEU A 5 -5.10 -21.38 5.48
C LEU A 5 -5.82 -20.37 4.59
N VAL A 6 -6.43 -20.81 3.50
CA VAL A 6 -7.23 -19.93 2.62
C VAL A 6 -8.70 -20.28 2.82
N ALA A 7 -9.22 -20.01 4.01
CA ALA A 7 -10.66 -20.06 4.23
C ALA A 7 -11.30 -18.94 3.40
N ARG A 8 -12.28 -19.28 2.54
CA ARG A 8 -13.03 -18.34 1.68
C ARG A 8 -13.60 -17.14 2.44
N HIS A 9 -13.78 -17.29 3.73
CA HIS A 9 -14.29 -16.28 4.64
C HIS A 9 -13.20 -15.54 5.42
N ALA A 10 -11.91 -15.92 5.26
CA ALA A 10 -10.82 -15.12 5.80
C ALA A 10 -10.75 -13.78 5.09
N THR A 11 -10.44 -12.74 5.82
CA THR A 11 -10.31 -11.40 5.24
C THR A 11 -9.00 -11.27 4.44
N VAL A 12 -8.99 -10.40 3.44
CA VAL A 12 -7.77 -10.19 2.63
C VAL A 12 -6.61 -9.67 3.49
N GLY A 13 -6.89 -8.90 4.56
CA GLY A 13 -5.87 -8.44 5.51
C GLY A 13 -5.30 -9.57 6.36
N GLU A 14 -6.14 -10.50 6.87
CA GLU A 14 -5.68 -11.67 7.62
C GLU A 14 -4.81 -12.58 6.75
N ILE A 15 -5.21 -12.82 5.51
CA ILE A 15 -4.42 -13.62 4.56
C ILE A 15 -3.10 -12.92 4.27
N ALA A 16 -3.12 -11.61 4.00
CA ALA A 16 -1.93 -10.82 3.75
C ALA A 16 -0.93 -10.86 4.91
N ALA A 17 -1.44 -10.80 6.15
CA ALA A 17 -0.61 -10.80 7.36
C ALA A 17 -0.04 -12.19 7.71
N SER A 18 -0.74 -13.28 7.32
CA SER A 18 -0.38 -14.64 7.73
C SER A 18 0.32 -15.47 6.65
N LEU A 19 0.14 -15.13 5.36
CA LEU A 19 0.68 -15.90 4.24
C LEU A 19 1.75 -15.08 3.50
N PRO A 20 3.04 -15.40 3.64
CA PRO A 20 4.12 -14.70 2.95
C PRO A 20 3.92 -14.71 1.42
N GLY A 21 3.92 -13.52 0.82
CA GLY A 21 3.69 -13.33 -0.61
C GLY A 21 2.24 -13.17 -1.05
N ALA A 22 1.28 -13.24 -0.13
CA ALA A 22 -0.13 -12.97 -0.46
C ALA A 22 -0.32 -11.54 -0.98
N THR A 23 0.42 -10.57 -0.47
CA THR A 23 0.36 -9.17 -0.92
C THR A 23 0.72 -9.02 -2.40
N ASP A 24 1.70 -9.80 -2.91
CA ASP A 24 2.05 -9.82 -4.34
C ASP A 24 0.90 -10.40 -5.20
N VAL A 25 0.24 -11.45 -4.69
CA VAL A 25 -0.94 -12.02 -5.36
C VAL A 25 -2.06 -10.99 -5.38
N PHE A 26 -2.36 -10.36 -4.25
CA PHE A 26 -3.44 -9.37 -4.17
C PHE A 26 -3.18 -8.16 -5.09
N ARG A 27 -1.96 -7.65 -5.15
CA ARG A 27 -1.58 -6.60 -6.12
C ARG A 27 -1.83 -7.03 -7.56
N ARG A 28 -1.41 -8.24 -7.94
CA ARG A 28 -1.61 -8.77 -9.29
C ARG A 28 -3.08 -8.85 -9.69
N PHE A 29 -3.97 -9.19 -8.76
CA PHE A 29 -5.42 -9.22 -8.99
C PHE A 29 -6.12 -7.89 -8.69
N GLY A 30 -5.39 -6.86 -8.23
CA GLY A 30 -5.94 -5.56 -7.88
C GLY A 30 -6.89 -5.59 -6.68
N LEU A 31 -6.64 -6.48 -5.71
CA LEU A 31 -7.39 -6.56 -4.47
C LEU A 31 -6.82 -5.61 -3.43
N ASP A 32 -7.69 -4.81 -2.82
CA ASP A 32 -7.31 -3.83 -1.78
C ASP A 32 -7.19 -4.53 -0.42
N PHE A 33 -6.00 -4.99 -0.13
CA PHE A 33 -5.66 -5.65 1.14
C PHE A 33 -5.17 -4.69 2.23
N CYS A 34 -4.80 -3.46 1.85
CA CYS A 34 -4.23 -2.48 2.79
C CYS A 34 -5.30 -1.63 3.48
N CYS A 35 -6.24 -1.04 2.73
CA CYS A 35 -7.28 -0.16 3.26
C CYS A 35 -8.59 -0.90 3.53
N LYS A 36 -8.89 -1.96 2.77
CA LYS A 36 -10.09 -2.81 2.91
C LYS A 36 -9.73 -4.23 3.37
N GLY A 37 -8.74 -4.33 4.25
CA GLY A 37 -8.26 -5.60 4.79
C GLY A 37 -9.30 -6.39 5.60
N ASP A 38 -10.36 -5.78 6.05
CA ASP A 38 -11.49 -6.36 6.77
C ASP A 38 -12.51 -7.09 5.86
N VAL A 39 -12.37 -6.94 4.53
CA VAL A 39 -13.27 -7.59 3.57
C VAL A 39 -12.87 -9.05 3.35
N ALA A 40 -13.86 -9.97 3.33
CA ALA A 40 -13.61 -11.37 3.01
C ALA A 40 -13.12 -11.56 1.57
N LEU A 41 -12.28 -12.57 1.33
CA LEU A 41 -11.63 -12.80 0.04
C LEU A 41 -12.62 -12.95 -1.12
N ASP A 42 -13.72 -13.70 -0.90
CA ASP A 42 -14.76 -13.90 -1.91
C ASP A 42 -15.46 -12.59 -2.29
N GLU A 43 -15.75 -11.76 -1.31
CA GLU A 43 -16.38 -10.46 -1.53
C GLU A 43 -15.40 -9.48 -2.22
N ALA A 44 -14.12 -9.48 -1.85
CA ALA A 44 -13.10 -8.67 -2.50
C ALA A 44 -12.94 -9.04 -3.98
N ALA A 45 -12.85 -10.35 -4.29
CA ALA A 45 -12.79 -10.86 -5.66
C ALA A 45 -14.04 -10.47 -6.47
N ARG A 46 -15.23 -10.62 -5.86
CA ARG A 46 -16.50 -10.24 -6.49
C ARG A 46 -16.56 -8.74 -6.82
N ARG A 47 -16.17 -7.87 -5.87
CA ARG A 47 -16.16 -6.40 -6.07
C ARG A 47 -15.20 -5.99 -7.19
N ARG A 48 -14.07 -6.68 -7.29
CA ARG A 48 -13.07 -6.40 -8.33
C ARG A 48 -13.43 -7.03 -9.69
N GLY A 49 -14.34 -8.02 -9.71
CA GLY A 49 -14.73 -8.75 -10.93
C GLY A 49 -13.65 -9.74 -11.37
N VAL A 50 -12.88 -10.30 -10.46
CA VAL A 50 -11.86 -11.34 -10.71
C VAL A 50 -12.39 -12.70 -10.29
N ASP A 51 -11.90 -13.77 -10.95
CA ASP A 51 -12.27 -15.14 -10.60
C ASP A 51 -11.64 -15.54 -9.26
N LEU A 52 -12.48 -15.85 -8.28
CA LEU A 52 -12.04 -16.31 -6.96
C LEU A 52 -11.13 -17.54 -7.05
N ALA A 53 -11.45 -18.50 -7.94
CA ALA A 53 -10.67 -19.73 -8.08
C ALA A 53 -9.24 -19.45 -8.60
N GLU A 54 -9.06 -18.43 -9.45
CA GLU A 54 -7.74 -18.01 -9.91
C GLU A 54 -6.94 -17.37 -8.76
N VAL A 55 -7.58 -16.55 -7.91
CA VAL A 55 -6.94 -15.95 -6.73
C VAL A 55 -6.55 -17.04 -5.72
N GLU A 56 -7.49 -17.94 -5.39
CA GLU A 56 -7.23 -19.07 -4.47
C GLU A 56 -6.09 -19.96 -5.01
N GLY A 57 -6.10 -20.27 -6.30
CA GLY A 57 -5.03 -21.05 -6.95
C GLY A 57 -3.67 -20.38 -6.83
N ALA A 58 -3.61 -19.07 -7.02
CA ALA A 58 -2.38 -18.30 -6.89
C ALA A 58 -1.87 -18.24 -5.43
N LEU A 59 -2.77 -18.09 -4.46
CA LEU A 59 -2.42 -18.14 -3.02
C LEU A 59 -1.93 -19.54 -2.62
N CYS A 60 -2.60 -20.60 -3.08
CA CYS A 60 -2.17 -21.98 -2.82
C CYS A 60 -0.82 -22.34 -3.44
N ALA A 61 -0.44 -21.67 -4.53
CA ALA A 61 0.85 -21.86 -5.18
C ALA A 61 2.02 -21.16 -4.46
N LEU A 62 1.74 -20.34 -3.44
CA LEU A 62 2.78 -19.70 -2.65
C LEU A 62 3.48 -20.74 -1.77
N ASP A 63 4.80 -20.72 -1.79
CA ASP A 63 5.61 -21.51 -0.87
C ASP A 63 5.67 -20.78 0.49
N ALA A 64 4.94 -21.31 1.47
CA ALA A 64 4.92 -20.77 2.83
C ALA A 64 6.29 -20.86 3.54
N THR A 65 7.24 -21.61 2.98
CA THR A 65 8.59 -21.77 3.51
C THR A 65 9.62 -20.89 2.78
N ALA A 66 9.20 -20.18 1.71
CA ALA A 66 10.08 -19.25 1.02
C ALA A 66 10.57 -18.19 2.01
N ASP A 67 11.89 -17.97 2.03
CA ASP A 67 12.54 -16.97 2.87
C ASP A 67 12.20 -15.55 2.34
N ARG A 68 10.93 -15.17 2.51
CA ARG A 68 10.47 -13.81 2.31
C ARG A 68 10.64 -13.11 3.65
N THR A 69 11.31 -11.99 3.65
CA THR A 69 11.61 -11.22 4.86
C THR A 69 10.29 -10.87 5.57
N ALA A 70 9.90 -11.70 6.52
CA ALA A 70 8.69 -11.46 7.29
C ALA A 70 8.83 -10.17 8.10
N ALA A 71 7.74 -9.44 8.26
CA ALA A 71 7.71 -8.25 9.11
C ALA A 71 8.19 -8.61 10.53
N PRO A 72 8.94 -7.71 11.20
CA PRO A 72 9.43 -7.97 12.54
C PRO A 72 8.31 -8.30 13.53
N ALA A 73 8.47 -9.39 14.29
CA ALA A 73 7.45 -9.85 15.24
C ALA A 73 7.28 -8.90 16.43
N ALA A 74 8.38 -8.30 16.92
CA ALA A 74 8.35 -7.37 18.05
C ALA A 74 7.86 -5.98 17.61
N THR A 75 6.91 -5.40 18.36
CA THR A 75 6.32 -4.09 18.07
C THR A 75 7.36 -2.97 17.87
N PRO A 76 8.37 -2.77 18.74
CA PRO A 76 9.36 -1.73 18.50
C PRO A 76 10.15 -1.92 17.21
N ALA A 77 10.54 -3.15 16.90
CA ALA A 77 11.28 -3.48 15.68
C ALA A 77 10.43 -3.31 14.42
N LEU A 78 9.11 -3.61 14.48
CA LEU A 78 8.18 -3.35 13.38
C LEU A 78 8.04 -1.85 13.12
N ILE A 79 7.88 -1.04 14.17
CA ILE A 79 7.84 0.42 14.05
C ILE A 79 9.14 0.96 13.45
N ASP A 80 10.31 0.51 13.92
CA ASP A 80 11.60 0.93 13.38
C ASP A 80 11.75 0.52 11.90
N HIS A 81 11.22 -0.65 11.52
CA HIS A 81 11.16 -1.10 10.13
C HIS A 81 10.28 -0.18 9.26
N ILE A 82 9.07 0.18 9.73
CA ILE A 82 8.17 1.10 9.04
C ILE A 82 8.86 2.44 8.79
N LEU A 83 9.46 3.02 9.82
CA LEU A 83 10.17 4.29 9.74
C LEU A 83 11.30 4.24 8.70
N ALA A 84 12.20 3.26 8.81
CA ALA A 84 13.38 3.19 7.95
C ALA A 84 13.06 2.75 6.52
N ARG A 85 12.12 1.80 6.34
CA ARG A 85 11.84 1.22 5.01
C ARG A 85 10.85 2.05 4.21
N TYR A 86 9.85 2.67 4.87
CA TYR A 86 8.76 3.35 4.16
C TYR A 86 8.82 4.87 4.35
N HIS A 87 8.81 5.42 5.57
CA HIS A 87 8.80 6.87 5.78
C HIS A 87 10.01 7.55 5.13
N GLU A 88 11.23 7.07 5.39
CA GLU A 88 12.43 7.61 4.78
C GLU A 88 12.44 7.45 3.26
N THR A 89 11.91 6.35 2.75
CA THR A 89 11.83 6.10 1.30
C THR A 89 10.84 7.04 0.63
N HIS A 90 9.65 7.23 1.18
CA HIS A 90 8.66 8.17 0.64
C HIS A 90 9.21 9.59 0.60
N ARG A 91 9.84 10.07 1.67
CA ARG A 91 10.49 11.39 1.72
C ARG A 91 11.58 11.57 0.67
N ARG A 92 12.35 10.54 0.41
CA ARG A 92 13.44 10.55 -0.56
C ARG A 92 12.94 10.52 -2.00
N GLU A 93 11.92 9.71 -2.30
CA GLU A 93 11.53 9.38 -3.68
C GLU A 93 10.43 10.29 -4.24
N LEU A 94 9.47 10.75 -3.44
CA LEU A 94 8.36 11.59 -3.90
C LEU A 94 8.82 12.90 -4.58
N PRO A 95 9.81 13.66 -4.07
CA PRO A 95 10.28 14.87 -4.76
C PRO A 95 10.81 14.60 -6.18
N GLU A 96 11.48 13.46 -6.37
CA GLU A 96 11.99 13.08 -7.68
C GLU A 96 10.85 12.66 -8.63
N LEU A 97 9.85 11.94 -8.15
CA LEU A 97 8.66 11.59 -8.93
C LEU A 97 7.89 12.84 -9.40
N ILE A 98 7.73 13.83 -8.52
CA ILE A 98 7.12 15.13 -8.87
C ILE A 98 7.92 15.82 -9.99
N ARG A 99 9.25 15.84 -9.86
CA ARG A 99 10.14 16.44 -10.87
C ARG A 99 10.01 15.73 -12.23
N LEU A 100 9.99 14.39 -12.22
CA LEU A 100 9.81 13.58 -13.43
C LEU A 100 8.44 13.81 -14.06
N ALA A 101 7.37 13.84 -13.26
CA ALA A 101 6.00 14.08 -13.72
C ALA A 101 5.88 15.43 -14.41
N ARG A 102 6.36 16.51 -13.79
CA ARG A 102 6.39 17.84 -14.40
C ARG A 102 7.15 17.87 -15.73
N THR A 103 8.27 17.14 -15.80
CA THR A 103 9.08 17.06 -17.03
C THR A 103 8.31 16.34 -18.14
N VAL A 104 7.66 15.21 -17.82
CA VAL A 104 6.86 14.44 -18.77
C VAL A 104 5.67 15.25 -19.28
N GLU A 105 4.91 15.86 -18.38
CA GLU A 105 3.77 16.71 -18.73
C GLU A 105 4.16 17.87 -19.65
N LYS A 106 5.27 18.53 -19.35
CA LYS A 106 5.76 19.65 -20.14
C LYS A 106 6.27 19.21 -21.52
N VAL A 107 7.13 18.20 -21.58
CA VAL A 107 7.78 17.75 -22.81
C VAL A 107 6.80 17.08 -23.76
N HIS A 108 5.84 16.36 -23.23
CA HIS A 108 4.87 15.59 -24.01
C HIS A 108 3.46 16.22 -24.01
N ALA A 109 3.36 17.54 -23.77
CA ALA A 109 2.08 18.25 -23.64
C ALA A 109 1.11 18.08 -24.83
N ALA A 110 1.64 17.82 -26.04
CA ALA A 110 0.83 17.60 -27.24
C ALA A 110 0.27 16.18 -27.37
N ARG A 111 0.72 15.22 -26.55
CA ARG A 111 0.22 13.84 -26.58
C ARG A 111 -1.08 13.72 -25.81
N ALA A 112 -1.99 12.88 -26.35
CA ALA A 112 -3.28 12.63 -25.70
C ALA A 112 -3.13 11.72 -24.45
N ASP A 113 -2.10 10.87 -24.41
CA ASP A 113 -1.85 9.87 -23.38
C ASP A 113 -0.88 10.38 -22.27
N VAL A 114 -0.53 11.68 -22.29
CA VAL A 114 0.27 12.27 -21.21
C VAL A 114 -0.57 12.34 -19.91
N PRO A 115 -0.02 11.94 -18.76
CA PRO A 115 -0.74 11.90 -17.47
C PRO A 115 -0.88 13.31 -16.88
N ARG A 116 -1.81 14.11 -17.45
CA ARG A 116 -2.03 15.51 -17.03
C ARG A 116 -2.57 15.58 -15.61
N GLY A 117 -1.95 16.43 -14.78
CA GLY A 117 -2.32 16.60 -13.37
C GLY A 117 -1.62 15.63 -12.43
N LEU A 118 -0.80 14.71 -12.94
CA LEU A 118 -0.06 13.75 -12.12
C LEU A 118 0.92 14.44 -11.18
N ALA A 119 1.61 15.49 -11.64
CA ALA A 119 2.54 16.23 -10.77
C ALA A 119 1.82 16.93 -9.60
N ASP A 120 0.62 17.48 -9.86
CA ASP A 120 -0.20 18.11 -8.81
C ASP A 120 -0.77 17.08 -7.84
N LEU A 121 -1.21 15.91 -8.33
CA LEU A 121 -1.60 14.78 -7.49
C LEU A 121 -0.44 14.36 -6.56
N LEU A 122 0.74 14.12 -7.10
CA LEU A 122 1.92 13.72 -6.30
C LEU A 122 2.31 14.78 -5.26
N GLN A 123 2.09 16.06 -5.54
CA GLN A 123 2.31 17.12 -4.54
C GLN A 123 1.30 17.04 -3.40
N ARG A 124 0.00 16.82 -3.69
CA ARG A 124 -1.03 16.63 -2.64
C ARG A 124 -0.69 15.39 -1.80
N VAL A 125 -0.44 14.27 -2.44
CA VAL A 125 -0.02 13.02 -1.78
C VAL A 125 1.17 13.26 -0.86
N THR A 126 2.21 13.98 -1.33
CA THR A 126 3.40 14.27 -0.52
C THR A 126 3.06 15.08 0.72
N ALA A 127 2.22 16.12 0.59
CA ALA A 127 1.88 16.99 1.70
C ALA A 127 1.04 16.24 2.76
N GLU A 128 0.08 15.43 2.34
CA GLU A 128 -0.80 14.68 3.22
C GLU A 128 -0.07 13.53 3.89
N LEU A 129 0.75 12.79 3.14
CA LEU A 129 1.56 11.70 3.68
C LEU A 129 2.59 12.20 4.70
N GLU A 130 3.21 13.37 4.46
CA GLU A 130 4.13 13.95 5.44
C GLU A 130 3.42 14.34 6.75
N GLN A 131 2.21 14.89 6.68
CA GLN A 131 1.41 15.19 7.88
C GLN A 131 1.00 13.92 8.62
N HIS A 132 0.62 12.88 7.89
CA HIS A 132 0.28 11.57 8.40
C HIS A 132 1.47 10.95 9.16
N MET A 133 2.60 10.76 8.49
CA MET A 133 3.83 10.23 9.08
C MET A 133 4.31 11.02 10.29
N ALA A 134 4.18 12.36 10.27
CA ALA A 134 4.54 13.18 11.41
C ALA A 134 3.68 12.89 12.65
N LYS A 135 2.37 12.62 12.51
CA LYS A 135 1.50 12.23 13.63
C LYS A 135 1.93 10.89 14.22
N GLU A 136 2.34 9.96 13.37
CA GLU A 136 2.83 8.66 13.79
C GLU A 136 4.14 8.76 14.52
N GLU A 137 5.12 9.42 13.95
CA GLU A 137 6.46 9.58 14.50
C GLU A 137 6.48 10.35 15.84
N LEU A 138 5.69 11.40 15.94
CA LEU A 138 5.70 12.28 17.10
C LEU A 138 4.74 11.84 18.21
N ILE A 139 3.67 11.14 17.87
CA ILE A 139 2.58 10.84 18.82
C ILE A 139 2.31 9.35 18.93
N LEU A 140 1.88 8.71 17.83
CA LEU A 140 1.31 7.35 17.86
C LEU A 140 2.37 6.29 18.18
N PHE A 141 3.46 6.25 17.41
CA PHE A 141 4.52 5.25 17.60
C PHE A 141 5.24 5.37 18.96
N PRO A 142 5.56 6.58 19.45
CA PRO A 142 6.04 6.71 20.81
C PRO A 142 5.04 6.22 21.86
N ALA A 143 3.74 6.45 21.68
CA ALA A 143 2.71 5.95 22.60
C ALA A 143 2.60 4.42 22.53
N MET A 144 2.67 3.82 21.35
CA MET A 144 2.70 2.37 21.16
C MET A 144 3.92 1.72 21.81
N LYS A 145 5.11 2.32 21.67
CA LYS A 145 6.34 1.81 22.30
C LYS A 145 6.30 1.89 23.85
N ARG A 146 5.64 2.91 24.41
CA ARG A 146 5.48 3.06 25.87
C ARG A 146 4.42 2.13 26.45
N GLY A 147 3.35 1.87 25.70
CA GLY A 147 2.18 1.10 26.18
C GLY A 147 1.33 1.86 27.21
N GLY A 148 0.25 1.21 27.65
CA GLY A 148 -0.57 1.67 28.79
C GLY A 148 -1.61 2.75 28.48
N LEU A 149 -1.70 3.28 27.27
CA LEU A 149 -2.71 4.25 26.85
C LEU A 149 -3.74 3.62 25.92
N PRO A 150 -5.03 4.04 25.97
CA PRO A 150 -6.00 3.68 24.97
C PRO A 150 -5.65 4.37 23.64
N LEU A 151 -5.51 3.60 22.56
CA LEU A 151 -5.09 4.10 21.25
C LEU A 151 -6.19 3.96 20.19
N ASP A 152 -7.39 3.52 20.56
CA ASP A 152 -8.49 3.27 19.63
C ASP A 152 -8.82 4.50 18.77
N ALA A 153 -8.94 5.69 19.37
CA ALA A 153 -9.27 6.92 18.62
C ALA A 153 -8.12 7.39 17.72
N PRO A 154 -6.84 7.46 18.16
CA PRO A 154 -5.73 7.72 17.26
C PRO A 154 -5.61 6.72 16.09
N ILE A 155 -5.77 5.42 16.36
CA ILE A 155 -5.73 4.38 15.34
C ILE A 155 -6.88 4.56 14.32
N ALA A 156 -8.10 4.87 14.79
CA ALA A 156 -9.23 5.13 13.90
C ALA A 156 -8.97 6.33 12.98
N CYS A 157 -8.31 7.38 13.49
CA CYS A 157 -7.91 8.52 12.68
C CYS A 157 -6.90 8.12 11.59
N MET A 158 -5.87 7.34 11.93
CA MET A 158 -4.88 6.86 10.95
C MET A 158 -5.54 5.99 9.87
N ARG A 159 -6.44 5.08 10.26
CA ARG A 159 -7.18 4.26 9.30
C ARG A 159 -8.01 5.10 8.31
N HIS A 160 -8.61 6.18 8.77
CA HIS A 160 -9.35 7.10 7.88
C HIS A 160 -8.39 7.78 6.88
N GLU A 161 -7.24 8.25 7.33
CA GLU A 161 -6.23 8.84 6.45
C GLU A 161 -5.65 7.80 5.45
N HIS A 162 -5.57 6.53 5.85
CA HIS A 162 -5.21 5.43 4.93
C HIS A 162 -6.25 5.22 3.83
N ASP A 163 -7.55 5.35 4.14
CA ASP A 163 -8.61 5.32 3.11
C ASP A 163 -8.41 6.46 2.09
N ASP A 164 -8.06 7.67 2.54
CA ASP A 164 -7.76 8.83 1.67
C ASP A 164 -6.53 8.55 0.78
N HIS A 165 -5.46 7.96 1.35
CA HIS A 165 -4.29 7.54 0.57
C HIS A 165 -4.64 6.47 -0.46
N GLY A 166 -5.54 5.55 -0.14
CA GLY A 166 -6.08 4.58 -1.10
C GLY A 166 -6.83 5.23 -2.25
N GLU A 167 -7.55 6.35 -1.99
CA GLU A 167 -8.19 7.12 -3.06
C GLU A 167 -7.19 7.81 -3.97
N HIS A 168 -6.12 8.35 -3.41
CA HIS A 168 -5.02 8.91 -4.22
C HIS A 168 -4.34 7.87 -5.11
N LEU A 169 -4.16 6.63 -4.64
CA LEU A 169 -3.63 5.56 -5.49
C LEU A 169 -4.57 5.24 -6.65
N ARG A 170 -5.89 5.25 -6.42
CA ARG A 170 -6.88 5.08 -7.50
C ARG A 170 -6.87 6.25 -8.50
N GLU A 171 -6.71 7.50 -8.03
CA GLU A 171 -6.54 8.66 -8.90
C GLU A 171 -5.27 8.54 -9.76
N LEU A 172 -4.15 8.09 -9.14
CA LEU A 172 -2.90 7.83 -9.83
C LEU A 172 -3.05 6.77 -10.94
N GLU A 173 -3.71 5.66 -10.63
CA GLU A 173 -4.02 4.60 -11.61
C GLU A 173 -4.87 5.16 -12.77
N ALA A 174 -5.89 5.96 -12.48
CA ALA A 174 -6.74 6.55 -13.50
C ALA A 174 -5.97 7.50 -14.42
N LEU A 175 -5.12 8.36 -13.88
CA LEU A 175 -4.29 9.30 -14.65
C LEU A 175 -3.23 8.61 -15.52
N THR A 176 -2.79 7.42 -15.12
CA THR A 176 -1.71 6.67 -15.77
C THR A 176 -2.17 5.45 -16.54
N ASN A 177 -3.50 5.25 -16.67
CA ASN A 177 -4.10 4.05 -17.25
C ASN A 177 -3.54 2.77 -16.60
N GLY A 178 -3.64 2.67 -15.25
CA GLY A 178 -3.11 1.55 -14.48
C GLY A 178 -1.59 1.45 -14.53
N ILE A 179 -0.89 2.58 -14.54
CA ILE A 179 0.58 2.67 -14.65
C ILE A 179 1.09 1.94 -15.93
N THR A 180 0.27 1.94 -16.97
CA THR A 180 0.62 1.32 -18.25
C THR A 180 1.47 2.27 -19.09
N LEU A 181 2.73 1.89 -19.34
CA LEU A 181 3.67 2.72 -20.09
C LEU A 181 3.22 2.90 -21.54
N PRO A 182 3.01 4.14 -22.02
CA PRO A 182 2.60 4.38 -23.40
C PRO A 182 3.67 3.98 -24.42
N SER A 183 3.23 3.58 -25.61
CA SER A 183 4.14 3.31 -26.74
C SER A 183 4.97 4.55 -27.09
N GLY A 184 6.27 4.37 -27.28
CA GLY A 184 7.20 5.45 -27.60
C GLY A 184 7.50 6.40 -26.44
N ALA A 185 7.22 5.98 -25.19
CA ALA A 185 7.61 6.74 -24.00
C ALA A 185 9.13 6.92 -23.92
N CYS A 186 9.58 8.14 -23.66
CA CYS A 186 10.99 8.45 -23.48
C CYS A 186 11.55 7.89 -22.16
N ARG A 187 12.87 7.89 -21.99
CA ARG A 187 13.52 7.37 -20.77
C ARG A 187 13.01 8.02 -19.48
N THR A 188 12.74 9.33 -19.48
CA THR A 188 12.19 10.04 -18.32
C THR A 188 10.80 9.52 -17.97
N TRP A 189 9.96 9.25 -18.98
CA TRP A 189 8.62 8.68 -18.76
C TRP A 189 8.69 7.24 -18.27
N GLN A 190 9.61 6.44 -18.82
CA GLN A 190 9.86 5.08 -18.33
C GLN A 190 10.31 5.09 -16.84
N ALA A 191 11.24 5.98 -16.48
CA ALA A 191 11.69 6.12 -15.10
C ALA A 191 10.56 6.58 -14.15
N LEU A 192 9.72 7.53 -14.60
CA LEU A 192 8.54 7.96 -13.86
C LEU A 192 7.63 6.78 -13.55
N TYR A 193 7.23 6.01 -14.58
CA TYR A 193 6.27 4.91 -14.40
C TYR A 193 6.84 3.77 -13.57
N ALA A 194 8.11 3.45 -13.70
CA ALA A 194 8.77 2.50 -12.81
C ALA A 194 8.77 2.98 -11.35
N GLY A 195 9.00 4.28 -11.12
CA GLY A 195 8.94 4.86 -9.78
C GLY A 195 7.53 4.93 -9.22
N LEU A 196 6.51 5.18 -10.06
CA LEU A 196 5.10 5.16 -9.63
C LEU A 196 4.64 3.76 -9.21
N ALA A 197 5.01 2.73 -9.96
CA ALA A 197 4.72 1.34 -9.60
C ALA A 197 5.35 0.99 -8.25
N LYS A 198 6.62 1.38 -8.05
CA LYS A 198 7.28 1.18 -6.75
C LYS A 198 6.60 1.97 -5.62
N LEU A 199 6.20 3.22 -5.86
CA LEU A 199 5.49 4.03 -4.85
C LEU A 199 4.18 3.36 -4.44
N GLN A 200 3.41 2.87 -5.41
CA GLN A 200 2.16 2.15 -5.16
C GLN A 200 2.40 0.91 -4.29
N ASP A 201 3.37 0.08 -4.68
CA ASP A 201 3.73 -1.13 -3.94
C ASP A 201 4.18 -0.80 -2.51
N ASP A 202 5.06 0.19 -2.34
CA ASP A 202 5.58 0.60 -1.04
C ASP A 202 4.49 1.20 -0.14
N LEU A 203 3.59 2.01 -0.69
CA LEU A 203 2.53 2.63 0.11
C LEU A 203 1.46 1.61 0.52
N MET A 204 1.09 0.68 -0.35
CA MET A 204 0.18 -0.41 -0.02
C MET A 204 0.76 -1.32 1.07
N GLU A 205 2.05 -1.66 1.00
CA GLU A 205 2.72 -2.49 2.00
C GLU A 205 2.88 -1.76 3.33
N HIS A 206 3.21 -0.47 3.30
CA HIS A 206 3.28 0.42 4.47
C HIS A 206 1.94 0.40 5.24
N ILE A 207 0.86 0.77 4.56
CA ILE A 207 -0.48 0.79 5.13
C ILE A 207 -0.90 -0.61 5.62
N HIS A 208 -0.55 -1.67 4.88
CA HIS A 208 -0.83 -3.05 5.29
C HIS A 208 -0.17 -3.39 6.63
N LEU A 209 1.12 -3.09 6.78
CA LEU A 209 1.85 -3.36 8.01
C LEU A 209 1.24 -2.64 9.22
N GLU A 210 0.72 -1.45 9.02
CA GLU A 210 0.05 -0.69 10.07
C GLU A 210 -1.35 -1.21 10.35
N ASN A 211 -2.20 -1.26 9.35
CA ASN A 211 -3.60 -1.62 9.50
C ASN A 211 -3.81 -3.07 9.95
N ASN A 212 -3.04 -4.01 9.41
CA ASN A 212 -3.29 -5.44 9.55
C ASN A 212 -2.28 -6.15 10.48
N VAL A 213 -1.12 -5.53 10.78
CA VAL A 213 -0.09 -6.16 11.62
C VAL A 213 0.16 -5.37 12.91
N LEU A 214 0.32 -4.04 12.83
CA LEU A 214 0.69 -3.20 13.97
C LEU A 214 -0.53 -2.80 14.80
N PHE A 215 -1.53 -2.16 14.20
CA PHE A 215 -2.69 -1.60 14.90
C PHE A 215 -3.55 -2.65 15.64
N PRO A 216 -3.74 -3.88 15.11
CA PRO A 216 -4.48 -4.92 15.82
C PRO A 216 -3.89 -5.28 17.18
N ARG A 217 -2.59 -5.08 17.40
CA ARG A 217 -1.92 -5.33 18.69
C ARG A 217 -2.38 -4.38 19.80
N PHE A 218 -3.02 -3.27 19.44
CA PHE A 218 -3.47 -2.20 20.34
C PHE A 218 -4.99 -2.04 20.36
N SER A 219 -5.70 -2.72 19.46
CA SER A 219 -7.16 -2.77 19.48
C SER A 219 -7.60 -3.69 20.60
N ARG A 220 -8.57 -3.26 21.42
CA ARG A 220 -9.18 -4.15 22.42
C ARG A 220 -9.90 -5.26 21.66
N ALA A 221 -9.64 -6.51 22.07
CA ALA A 221 -10.51 -7.63 21.67
C ALA A 221 -11.93 -7.30 22.12
N VAL A 222 -12.85 -7.18 21.16
CA VAL A 222 -14.30 -7.01 21.41
C VAL A 222 -14.86 -8.37 21.82
#